data_de9a38d0c321e0746a3206a1f074aba4
#
_entry.id   de9a38d0c321e0746a3206a1f074aba4
#
_cell.length_a   1.000
_cell.length_b   1.000
_cell.length_c   1.000
_cell.angle_alpha   90.00
_cell.angle_beta   90.00
_cell.angle_gamma   90.00
#
_symmetry.space_group_name_H-M   'P 1'
#
loop_
_entity.id
_entity.type
_entity.pdbx_description
1 polymer ?
#
loop_
_entity_poly.entity_id
_entity_poly.type
_entity_poly.pdbx_seq_one_letter_code
_entity_poly.pdbx_strand_id
1 'polypeptide(L)'
;MILTSEKILDIHKLIIRNFGGIDGVLCQGTIDYLVDQINAESDLFRKAAIALHFVANCHPFLDGNKRSAFQIAELILSSEGYAITAKEERIIRMLLRIASYKCQVDEVKIWLLKNTGRL
;
A
#
# COMPACT_ATOMS: atom_id res chain seq x y z
N MET A 1 12.10 -6.45 -7.75
CA MET A 1 10.85 -6.05 -8.47
C MET A 1 10.84 -4.56 -8.69
N ILE A 2 10.57 -4.15 -9.92
CA ILE A 2 10.37 -2.73 -10.26
C ILE A 2 8.87 -2.51 -10.42
N LEU A 3 8.33 -1.57 -9.67
CA LEU A 3 6.92 -1.21 -9.74
C LEU A 3 6.71 -0.14 -10.80
N THR A 4 5.54 -0.17 -11.46
CA THR A 4 5.15 0.85 -12.45
C THR A 4 3.83 1.49 -12.06
N SER A 5 3.59 2.70 -12.55
CA SER A 5 2.29 3.37 -12.35
C SER A 5 1.15 2.55 -12.94
N GLU A 6 1.38 1.93 -14.10
CA GLU A 6 0.40 1.06 -14.75
C GLU A 6 0.01 -0.11 -13.85
N LYS A 7 0.99 -0.75 -13.19
CA LYS A 7 0.72 -1.85 -12.27
C LYS A 7 -0.14 -1.42 -11.08
N ILE A 8 0.14 -0.24 -10.53
CA ILE A 8 -0.67 0.32 -9.44
C ILE A 8 -2.11 0.58 -9.90
N LEU A 9 -2.27 1.14 -11.09
CA LEU A 9 -3.60 1.38 -11.65
C LEU A 9 -4.36 0.07 -11.89
N ASP A 10 -3.70 -0.97 -12.36
CA ASP A 10 -4.30 -2.29 -12.57
C ASP A 10 -4.77 -2.89 -11.24
N ILE A 11 -3.97 -2.79 -10.20
CA ILE A 11 -4.34 -3.26 -8.86
C ILE A 11 -5.60 -2.53 -8.38
N HIS A 12 -5.64 -1.21 -8.52
CA HIS A 12 -6.80 -0.42 -8.11
C HIS A 12 -8.06 -0.83 -8.88
N LYS A 13 -7.96 -1.04 -10.20
CA LYS A 13 -9.10 -1.49 -11.00
C LYS A 13 -9.64 -2.83 -10.54
N LEU A 14 -8.76 -3.77 -10.19
CA LEU A 14 -9.18 -5.06 -9.64
C LEU A 14 -9.88 -4.91 -8.29
N ILE A 15 -9.40 -4.02 -7.44
CA ILE A 15 -10.02 -3.73 -6.14
C ILE A 15 -11.45 -3.21 -6.35
N ILE A 16 -11.62 -2.23 -7.23
CA ILE A 16 -12.95 -1.68 -7.52
C ILE A 16 -13.88 -2.73 -8.12
N ARG A 17 -13.38 -3.55 -9.04
CA ARG A 17 -14.17 -4.61 -9.66
C ARG A 17 -14.64 -5.65 -8.63
N ASN A 18 -13.77 -6.05 -7.71
CA ASN A 18 -14.05 -7.14 -6.77
C ASN A 18 -14.81 -6.69 -5.52
N PHE A 19 -14.62 -5.45 -5.07
CA PHE A 19 -15.19 -4.96 -3.82
C PHE A 19 -16.18 -3.82 -4.01
N GLY A 20 -16.32 -3.31 -5.23
CA GLY A 20 -17.20 -2.17 -5.51
C GLY A 20 -16.50 -0.85 -5.24
N GLY A 21 -17.22 0.23 -5.50
CA GLY A 21 -16.73 1.60 -5.36
C GLY A 21 -16.65 2.29 -6.71
N ILE A 22 -16.12 3.51 -6.70
CA ILE A 22 -16.02 4.37 -7.88
C ILE A 22 -14.59 4.31 -8.41
N ASP A 23 -14.41 3.90 -9.66
CA ASP A 23 -13.11 3.93 -10.33
C ASP A 23 -12.75 5.38 -10.69
N GLY A 24 -11.50 5.73 -10.48
CA GLY A 24 -10.99 7.05 -10.85
C GLY A 24 -9.72 7.41 -10.09
N VAL A 25 -8.91 8.23 -10.75
CA VAL A 25 -7.64 8.75 -10.23
C VAL A 25 -7.80 10.24 -10.00
N LEU A 26 -7.51 10.71 -8.77
CA LEU A 26 -7.57 12.14 -8.46
C LEU A 26 -6.39 12.89 -9.05
N CYS A 27 -5.20 12.29 -9.04
CA CYS A 27 -3.99 12.91 -9.56
C CYS A 27 -2.99 11.85 -10.01
N GLN A 28 -2.73 11.78 -11.32
CA GLN A 28 -1.77 10.84 -11.89
C GLN A 28 -0.34 11.12 -11.41
N GLY A 29 0.02 12.39 -11.26
CA GLY A 29 1.35 12.77 -10.76
C GLY A 29 1.65 12.23 -9.36
N THR A 30 0.64 12.12 -8.52
CA THR A 30 0.77 11.53 -7.19
C THR A 30 1.17 10.05 -7.27
N ILE A 31 0.58 9.32 -8.21
CA ILE A 31 0.90 7.91 -8.43
C ILE A 31 2.32 7.77 -8.99
N ASP A 32 2.70 8.60 -9.94
CA ASP A 32 4.04 8.57 -10.54
C ASP A 32 5.11 8.88 -9.47
N TYR A 33 4.84 9.84 -8.60
CA TYR A 33 5.73 10.17 -7.48
C TYR A 33 5.89 8.98 -6.53
N LEU A 34 4.80 8.31 -6.18
CA LEU A 34 4.82 7.13 -5.33
C LEU A 34 5.71 6.02 -5.92
N VAL A 35 5.54 5.76 -7.21
CA VAL A 35 6.34 4.74 -7.91
C VAL A 35 7.83 5.07 -7.83
N ASP A 36 8.20 6.33 -8.05
CA ASP A 36 9.58 6.78 -7.95
C ASP A 36 10.15 6.58 -6.54
N GLN A 37 9.37 6.89 -5.52
CA GLN A 37 9.77 6.72 -4.12
C GLN A 37 9.98 5.24 -3.77
N ILE A 38 9.07 4.38 -4.20
CA ILE A 38 9.18 2.94 -3.93
C ILE A 38 10.41 2.36 -4.64
N ASN A 39 10.59 2.68 -5.91
CA ASN A 39 11.69 2.12 -6.70
C ASN A 39 13.07 2.64 -6.26
N ALA A 40 13.14 3.82 -5.67
CA ALA A 40 14.39 4.38 -5.14
C ALA A 40 14.80 3.75 -3.81
N GLU A 41 13.88 3.11 -3.10
CA GLU A 41 14.15 2.52 -1.79
C GLU A 41 14.72 1.11 -1.94
N SER A 42 15.79 0.80 -1.23
CA SER A 42 16.42 -0.53 -1.27
C SER A 42 15.89 -1.50 -0.22
N ASP A 43 15.39 -1.01 0.91
CA ASP A 43 14.87 -1.84 2.00
C ASP A 43 13.45 -2.30 1.66
N LEU A 44 13.25 -3.61 1.56
CA LEU A 44 11.96 -4.21 1.20
C LEU A 44 10.81 -3.77 2.12
N PHE A 45 11.01 -3.82 3.43
CA PHE A 45 9.96 -3.45 4.38
C PHE A 45 9.66 -1.95 4.35
N ARG A 46 10.66 -1.14 4.06
CA ARG A 46 10.45 0.29 3.88
C ARG A 46 9.72 0.59 2.58
N LYS A 47 10.02 -0.14 1.49
CA LYS A 47 9.22 -0.05 0.25
C LYS A 47 7.74 -0.31 0.50
N ALA A 48 7.45 -1.40 1.18
CA ALA A 48 6.07 -1.76 1.52
C ALA A 48 5.42 -0.74 2.44
N ALA A 49 6.17 -0.21 3.41
CA ALA A 49 5.68 0.82 4.32
C ALA A 49 5.36 2.13 3.60
N ILE A 50 6.22 2.53 2.65
CA ILE A 50 5.98 3.71 1.82
C ILE A 50 4.68 3.55 1.02
N ALA A 51 4.49 2.39 0.39
CA ALA A 51 3.28 2.11 -0.38
C ALA A 51 2.02 2.15 0.49
N LEU A 52 2.06 1.45 1.62
CA LEU A 52 0.93 1.36 2.53
C LEU A 52 0.55 2.74 3.08
N HIS A 53 1.55 3.46 3.58
CA HIS A 53 1.34 4.78 4.16
C HIS A 53 0.87 5.80 3.12
N PHE A 54 1.56 5.87 1.99
CA PHE A 54 1.28 6.90 0.98
C PHE A 54 -0.15 6.79 0.44
N VAL A 55 -0.54 5.59 0.01
CA VAL A 55 -1.87 5.39 -0.61
C VAL A 55 -2.99 5.60 0.41
N ALA A 56 -2.83 5.08 1.62
CA ALA A 56 -3.85 5.24 2.67
C ALA A 56 -3.91 6.67 3.22
N ASN A 57 -2.81 7.41 3.19
CA ASN A 57 -2.73 8.77 3.74
C ASN A 57 -3.13 9.83 2.71
N CYS A 58 -2.64 9.73 1.47
CA CYS A 58 -2.80 10.76 0.44
C CYS A 58 -4.04 10.58 -0.43
N HIS A 59 -4.67 9.40 -0.41
CA HIS A 59 -5.90 9.11 -1.15
C HIS A 59 -5.81 9.48 -2.65
N PRO A 60 -4.88 8.86 -3.41
CA PRO A 60 -4.71 9.21 -4.83
C PRO A 60 -5.86 8.78 -5.73
N PHE A 61 -6.72 7.89 -5.25
CA PHE A 61 -7.89 7.40 -5.98
C PHE A 61 -9.18 8.02 -5.42
N LEU A 62 -10.25 8.01 -6.21
CA LEU A 62 -11.56 8.43 -5.75
C LEU A 62 -12.08 7.51 -4.63
N ASP A 63 -11.82 6.20 -4.75
CA ASP A 63 -12.32 5.20 -3.80
C ASP A 63 -11.33 4.03 -3.75
N GLY A 64 -11.46 3.16 -2.75
CA GLY A 64 -10.64 1.95 -2.63
C GLY A 64 -9.20 2.19 -2.19
N ASN A 65 -8.88 3.32 -1.58
CA ASN A 65 -7.51 3.66 -1.21
C ASN A 65 -6.92 2.72 -0.16
N LYS A 66 -7.66 2.40 0.89
CA LYS A 66 -7.15 1.52 1.95
C LYS A 66 -6.88 0.10 1.45
N ARG A 67 -7.79 -0.45 0.66
CA ARG A 67 -7.62 -1.79 0.08
C ARG A 67 -6.48 -1.81 -0.92
N SER A 68 -6.36 -0.79 -1.76
CA SER A 68 -5.26 -0.67 -2.71
C SER A 68 -3.92 -0.53 -2.00
N ALA A 69 -3.85 0.28 -0.94
CA ALA A 69 -2.66 0.44 -0.12
C ALA A 69 -2.16 -0.91 0.40
N PHE A 70 -3.05 -1.69 0.99
CA PHE A 70 -2.73 -3.00 1.52
C PHE A 70 -2.28 -3.96 0.42
N GLN A 71 -3.00 -4.01 -0.70
CA GLN A 71 -2.71 -4.91 -1.81
C GLN A 71 -1.34 -4.61 -2.45
N ILE A 72 -1.00 -3.33 -2.61
CA ILE A 72 0.29 -2.93 -3.15
C ILE A 72 1.42 -3.34 -2.20
N ALA A 73 1.25 -3.11 -0.91
CA ALA A 73 2.23 -3.50 0.10
C ALA A 73 2.43 -5.02 0.11
N GLU A 74 1.35 -5.80 0.02
CA GLU A 74 1.42 -7.26 -0.06
C GLU A 74 2.17 -7.72 -1.31
N LEU A 75 1.94 -7.09 -2.45
CA LEU A 75 2.64 -7.43 -3.69
C LEU A 75 4.15 -7.22 -3.52
N ILE A 76 4.55 -6.10 -2.93
CA ILE A 76 5.97 -5.80 -2.70
C ILE A 76 6.60 -6.86 -1.80
N LEU A 77 5.96 -7.19 -0.68
CA LEU A 77 6.48 -8.18 0.26
C LEU A 77 6.52 -9.59 -0.35
N SER A 78 5.47 -9.98 -1.08
CA SER A 78 5.40 -11.31 -1.69
C SER A 78 6.43 -11.51 -2.79
N SER A 79 6.92 -10.43 -3.40
CA SER A 79 7.97 -10.53 -4.43
C SER A 79 9.27 -11.13 -3.89
N GLU A 80 9.47 -11.09 -2.57
CA GLU A 80 10.64 -11.70 -1.93
C GLU A 80 10.26 -12.74 -0.87
N GLY A 81 9.06 -13.30 -0.98
CA GLY A 81 8.64 -14.46 -0.21
C GLY A 81 8.06 -14.15 1.18
N TYR A 82 7.47 -12.98 1.38
CA TYR A 82 6.86 -12.60 2.65
C TYR A 82 5.37 -12.35 2.51
N ALA A 83 4.64 -12.54 3.59
CA ALA A 83 3.21 -12.24 3.66
C ALA A 83 2.86 -11.59 5.00
N ILE A 84 1.90 -10.68 4.97
CA ILE A 84 1.37 -10.08 6.20
C ILE A 84 0.54 -11.13 6.93
N THR A 85 0.87 -11.40 8.20
CA THR A 85 0.25 -12.46 9.00
C THR A 85 -0.71 -11.93 10.06
N ALA A 86 -0.86 -10.61 10.18
CA ALA A 86 -1.78 -10.01 11.13
C ALA A 86 -3.22 -10.35 10.79
N LYS A 87 -4.07 -10.43 11.82
CA LYS A 87 -5.51 -10.62 11.63
C LYS A 87 -6.11 -9.39 10.97
N GLU A 88 -7.21 -9.59 10.25
CA GLU A 88 -7.87 -8.54 9.47
C GLU A 88 -8.18 -7.30 10.30
N GLU A 89 -8.71 -7.44 11.52
CA GLU A 89 -9.03 -6.30 12.36
C GLU A 89 -7.81 -5.46 12.73
N ARG A 90 -6.64 -6.07 12.86
CA ARG A 90 -5.39 -5.34 13.12
C ARG A 90 -4.92 -4.57 11.90
N ILE A 91 -5.09 -5.16 10.72
CA ILE A 91 -4.78 -4.51 9.44
C ILE A 91 -5.67 -3.28 9.26
N ILE A 92 -6.99 -3.44 9.47
CA ILE A 92 -7.95 -2.35 9.35
C ILE A 92 -7.61 -1.23 10.33
N ARG A 93 -7.25 -1.56 11.57
CA ARG A 93 -6.88 -0.59 12.59
C ARG A 93 -5.65 0.23 12.17
N MET A 94 -4.63 -0.42 11.60
CA MET A 94 -3.45 0.27 11.10
C MET A 94 -3.79 1.21 9.95
N LEU A 95 -4.61 0.74 8.99
CA LEU A 95 -5.04 1.55 7.86
C LEU A 95 -5.83 2.79 8.31
N LEU A 96 -6.70 2.62 9.32
CA LEU A 96 -7.45 3.75 9.88
C LEU A 96 -6.53 4.76 10.57
N ARG A 97 -5.51 4.30 11.29
CA ARG A 97 -4.52 5.19 11.91
C ARG A 97 -3.78 6.01 10.86
N ILE A 98 -3.36 5.36 9.77
CA ILE A 98 -2.69 6.05 8.67
C ILE A 98 -3.62 7.09 8.04
N ALA A 99 -4.84 6.70 7.72
CA ALA A 99 -5.84 7.57 7.09
C ALA A 99 -6.23 8.76 7.98
N SER A 100 -6.05 8.62 9.29
CA SER A 100 -6.33 9.70 10.27
C SER A 100 -5.09 10.55 10.58
N TYR A 101 -4.02 10.40 9.81
CA TYR A 101 -2.76 11.15 9.95
C TYR A 101 -2.07 10.96 11.31
N LYS A 102 -2.27 9.80 11.94
CA LYS A 102 -1.71 9.48 13.26
C LYS A 102 -0.52 8.53 13.21
N CYS A 103 0.01 8.28 12.01
CA CYS A 103 1.05 7.28 11.82
C CYS A 103 2.03 7.74 10.75
N GLN A 104 3.32 7.59 11.01
CA GLN A 104 4.39 7.91 10.06
C GLN A 104 4.92 6.63 9.39
N VAL A 105 5.68 6.80 8.30
CA VAL A 105 6.25 5.67 7.53
C VAL A 105 7.08 4.75 8.43
N ASP A 106 7.90 5.29 9.31
CA ASP A 106 8.75 4.49 10.19
C ASP A 106 7.93 3.61 11.13
N GLU A 107 6.80 4.10 11.64
CA GLU A 107 5.89 3.31 12.45
C GLU A 107 5.24 2.18 11.65
N VAL A 108 4.88 2.45 10.40
CA VAL A 108 4.33 1.44 9.50
C VAL A 108 5.35 0.34 9.23
N LYS A 109 6.60 0.71 8.99
CA LYS A 109 7.68 -0.26 8.80
C LYS A 109 7.84 -1.17 10.01
N ILE A 110 7.85 -0.60 11.22
CA ILE A 110 7.96 -1.38 12.45
C ILE A 110 6.77 -2.34 12.58
N TRP A 111 5.57 -1.86 12.29
CA TRP A 111 4.36 -2.69 12.33
C TRP A 111 4.46 -3.85 11.32
N LEU A 112 4.94 -3.58 10.10
CA LEU A 112 5.12 -4.61 9.08
C LEU A 112 6.14 -5.66 9.53
N LEU A 113 7.26 -5.24 10.11
CA LEU A 113 8.27 -6.17 10.61
C LEU A 113 7.70 -7.13 11.66
N LYS A 114 6.80 -6.63 12.51
CA LYS A 114 6.18 -7.43 13.59
C LYS A 114 5.02 -8.29 13.11
N ASN A 115 4.46 -8.01 11.94
CA ASN A 115 3.24 -8.64 11.45
C ASN A 115 3.40 -9.31 10.08
N THR A 116 4.61 -9.68 9.73
CA THR A 116 4.94 -10.32 8.45
C THR A 116 5.76 -11.58 8.73
N GLY A 117 5.47 -12.62 8.00
CA GLY A 117 6.21 -13.88 8.06
C GLY A 117 6.59 -14.36 6.67
N ARG A 118 7.43 -15.38 6.61
CA ARG A 118 7.81 -16.01 5.35
C ARG A 118 6.67 -16.86 4.81
N LEU A 119 6.53 -16.82 3.50
CA LEU A 119 5.61 -17.70 2.78
C LEU A 119 6.07 -19.15 2.81
#